data_0972345e5ce4c095163007732b108d0f
#
_entry.id   0972345e5ce4c095163007732b108d0f
#
_cell.length_a   1.000
_cell.length_b   1.000
_cell.length_c   1.000
_cell.angle_alpha   90.00
_cell.angle_beta   90.00
_cell.angle_gamma   90.00
#
_symmetry.space_group_name_H-M   'P 1'
#
loop_
_entity.id
_entity.type
_entity.pdbx_description
1 polymer ?
#
loop_
_entity_poly.entity_id
_entity_poly.type
_entity_poly.pdbx_seq_one_letter_code
_entity_poly.pdbx_strand_id
1 'polypeptide(L)'
;SSTAMSAIAGSSTAMSAIAGSSTAMSAICKSTIACKAIVAKISSYRSELISALADTTRFTKTAGKDVGDGAKTIDDGISTNTIYIPVSCYDDGDTDFNAYSGIDQTTNILSVTRHSGTASVTTGVALRGVRVTGTGSSVGRITFDVYTAK
;
A
#
# COMPACT_ATOMS: atom_id res chain seq x y z
N SER A 1 19.03 -11.72 2.34
CA SER A 1 19.76 -10.53 1.89
C SER A 1 18.88 -9.66 0.99
N SER A 2 19.23 -8.41 0.85
CA SER A 2 18.50 -7.48 -0.04
C SER A 2 18.56 -7.92 -1.51
N THR A 3 19.68 -8.47 -1.96
CA THR A 3 19.84 -9.01 -3.33
C THR A 3 18.88 -10.17 -3.57
N ALA A 4 18.81 -11.12 -2.65
CA ALA A 4 17.88 -12.26 -2.76
C ALA A 4 16.43 -11.79 -2.76
N MET A 5 16.05 -10.86 -1.88
CA MET A 5 14.69 -10.32 -1.83
C MET A 5 14.32 -9.54 -3.09
N SER A 6 15.26 -8.79 -3.67
CA SER A 6 15.05 -8.08 -4.94
C SER A 6 14.82 -9.05 -6.10
N ALA A 7 15.55 -10.16 -6.14
CA ALA A 7 15.36 -11.19 -7.15
C ALA A 7 13.98 -11.87 -7.01
N ILE A 8 13.57 -12.21 -5.80
CA ILE A 8 12.24 -12.78 -5.52
C ILE A 8 11.14 -11.79 -5.90
N ALA A 9 11.25 -10.54 -5.47
CA ALA A 9 10.29 -9.50 -5.76
C ALA A 9 10.19 -9.14 -7.27
N GLY A 10 11.23 -9.43 -8.05
CA GLY A 10 11.23 -9.28 -9.49
C GLY A 10 10.55 -10.42 -10.26
N SER A 11 10.15 -11.49 -9.59
CA SER A 11 9.50 -12.65 -10.20
C SER A 11 8.00 -12.66 -9.87
N SER A 12 7.16 -12.47 -10.88
CA SER A 12 5.69 -12.52 -10.71
C SER A 12 5.22 -13.89 -10.21
N THR A 13 5.85 -14.97 -10.68
CA THR A 13 5.54 -16.34 -10.23
C THR A 13 5.85 -16.52 -8.74
N ALA A 14 7.04 -16.09 -8.30
CA ALA A 14 7.41 -16.16 -6.89
C ALA A 14 6.49 -15.30 -6.03
N MET A 15 6.17 -14.09 -6.47
CA MET A 15 5.29 -13.18 -5.74
C MET A 15 3.86 -13.68 -5.68
N SER A 16 3.33 -14.32 -6.72
CA SER A 16 2.00 -14.95 -6.69
C SER A 16 1.95 -16.09 -5.64
N ALA A 17 2.98 -16.91 -5.59
CA ALA A 17 3.07 -17.98 -4.59
C ALA A 17 3.15 -17.44 -3.15
N ILE A 18 3.96 -16.41 -2.94
CA ILE A 18 4.12 -15.74 -1.63
C ILE A 18 2.81 -15.06 -1.21
N ALA A 19 2.19 -14.31 -2.11
CA ALA A 19 0.93 -13.62 -1.85
C ALA A 19 -0.22 -14.59 -1.57
N GLY A 20 -0.16 -15.80 -2.11
CA GLY A 20 -1.09 -16.87 -1.78
C GLY A 20 -0.91 -17.49 -0.38
N SER A 21 0.09 -17.08 0.38
CA SER A 21 0.38 -17.58 1.74
C SER A 21 0.28 -16.47 2.77
N SER A 22 -0.72 -16.55 3.65
CA SER A 22 -0.88 -15.57 4.75
C SER A 22 0.32 -15.60 5.71
N THR A 23 0.90 -16.76 5.95
CA THR A 23 2.12 -16.89 6.77
C THR A 23 3.32 -16.17 6.14
N ALA A 24 3.53 -16.35 4.83
CA ALA A 24 4.60 -15.67 4.12
C ALA A 24 4.38 -14.14 4.11
N MET A 25 3.17 -13.68 3.84
CA MET A 25 2.86 -12.25 3.85
C MET A 25 3.02 -11.63 5.24
N SER A 26 2.62 -12.32 6.30
CA SER A 26 2.89 -11.88 7.68
C SER A 26 4.40 -11.75 7.97
N ALA A 27 5.20 -12.70 7.52
CA ALA A 27 6.65 -12.65 7.69
C ALA A 27 7.27 -11.48 6.91
N ILE A 28 6.81 -11.25 5.70
CA ILE A 28 7.24 -10.11 4.86
C ILE A 28 6.93 -8.79 5.54
N CYS A 29 5.73 -8.61 6.08
CA CYS A 29 5.36 -7.38 6.77
C CYS A 29 6.24 -7.06 8.00
N LYS A 30 6.95 -8.04 8.54
CA LYS A 30 7.90 -7.87 9.64
C LYS A 30 9.33 -7.55 9.18
N SER A 31 9.62 -7.66 7.89
CA SER A 31 10.96 -7.49 7.33
C SER A 31 11.06 -6.20 6.52
N THR A 32 11.83 -5.24 7.00
CA THR A 32 12.12 -4.00 6.28
C THR A 32 12.71 -4.25 4.89
N ILE A 33 13.65 -5.19 4.79
CA ILE A 33 14.30 -5.54 3.52
C ILE A 33 13.29 -6.11 2.53
N ALA A 34 12.44 -7.04 2.98
CA ALA A 34 11.44 -7.65 2.13
C ALA A 34 10.38 -6.63 1.67
N CYS A 35 9.86 -5.80 2.59
CA CYS A 35 8.89 -4.77 2.25
C CYS A 35 9.44 -3.78 1.22
N LYS A 36 10.65 -3.29 1.39
CA LYS A 36 11.27 -2.37 0.43
C LYS A 36 11.45 -3.00 -0.95
N ALA A 37 11.89 -4.25 -1.01
CA ALA A 37 12.06 -4.97 -2.27
C ALA A 37 10.73 -5.15 -3.00
N ILE A 38 9.66 -5.52 -2.28
CA ILE A 38 8.33 -5.71 -2.85
C ILE A 38 7.77 -4.39 -3.37
N VAL A 39 7.79 -3.33 -2.55
CA VAL A 39 7.28 -2.01 -2.94
C VAL A 39 8.00 -1.49 -4.18
N ALA A 40 9.31 -1.69 -4.29
CA ALA A 40 10.10 -1.24 -5.44
C ALA A 40 9.74 -1.95 -6.76
N LYS A 41 9.14 -3.14 -6.71
CA LYS A 41 8.81 -3.96 -7.88
C LYS A 41 7.31 -4.14 -8.11
N ILE A 42 6.49 -3.52 -7.29
CA ILE A 42 5.05 -3.80 -7.25
C ILE A 42 4.31 -3.51 -8.57
N SER A 43 4.78 -2.54 -9.35
CA SER A 43 4.17 -2.22 -10.64
C SER A 43 4.12 -3.40 -11.61
N SER A 44 5.02 -4.38 -11.44
CA SER A 44 5.11 -5.57 -12.29
C SER A 44 4.13 -6.68 -11.91
N TYR A 45 3.56 -6.67 -10.70
CA TYR A 45 2.70 -7.77 -10.21
C TYR A 45 1.61 -7.32 -9.22
N ARG A 46 1.23 -6.04 -9.24
CA ARG A 46 0.16 -5.54 -8.35
C ARG A 46 -1.16 -6.28 -8.55
N SER A 47 -1.52 -6.59 -9.79
CA SER A 47 -2.75 -7.32 -10.11
C SER A 47 -2.74 -8.74 -9.56
N GLU A 48 -1.62 -9.44 -9.69
CA GLU A 48 -1.44 -10.79 -9.14
C GLU A 48 -1.52 -10.77 -7.61
N LEU A 49 -0.92 -9.76 -6.98
CA LEU A 49 -1.00 -9.57 -5.53
C LEU A 49 -2.45 -9.38 -5.07
N ILE A 50 -3.19 -8.48 -5.72
CA ILE A 50 -4.60 -8.22 -5.39
C ILE A 50 -5.44 -9.48 -5.56
N SER A 51 -5.24 -10.24 -6.63
CA SER A 51 -5.95 -11.50 -6.86
C SER A 51 -5.69 -12.51 -5.75
N ALA A 52 -4.46 -12.63 -5.29
CA ALA A 52 -4.10 -13.53 -4.21
C ALA A 52 -4.67 -13.08 -2.84
N LEU A 53 -4.67 -11.77 -2.58
CA LEU A 53 -5.24 -11.20 -1.35
C LEU A 53 -6.76 -11.35 -1.26
N ALA A 54 -7.44 -11.62 -2.37
CA ALA A 54 -8.88 -11.85 -2.40
C ALA A 54 -9.31 -13.18 -1.75
N ASP A 55 -8.38 -14.07 -1.43
CA ASP A 55 -8.67 -15.34 -0.75
C ASP A 55 -9.07 -15.08 0.72
N THR A 56 -10.36 -15.17 0.98
CA THR A 56 -10.95 -14.90 2.29
C THR A 56 -10.60 -15.94 3.35
N THR A 57 -10.09 -17.10 2.96
CA THR A 57 -9.60 -18.11 3.91
C THR A 57 -8.24 -17.73 4.50
N ARG A 58 -7.48 -16.89 3.82
CA ARG A 58 -6.10 -16.49 4.18
C ARG A 58 -6.01 -15.04 4.65
N PHE A 59 -6.91 -14.19 4.16
CA PHE A 59 -6.87 -12.76 4.45
C PHE A 59 -8.24 -12.25 4.89
N THR A 60 -8.22 -11.28 5.79
CA THR A 60 -9.38 -10.46 6.12
C THR A 60 -9.26 -9.14 5.35
N LYS A 61 -10.34 -8.70 4.71
CA LYS A 61 -10.39 -7.45 3.96
C LYS A 61 -11.28 -6.43 4.67
N THR A 62 -10.77 -5.22 4.81
CA THR A 62 -11.55 -4.02 5.10
C THR A 62 -11.52 -3.12 3.87
N ALA A 63 -12.64 -2.97 3.20
CA ALA A 63 -12.75 -2.17 2.00
C ALA A 63 -13.03 -0.69 2.32
N GLY A 64 -12.50 0.20 1.51
CA GLY A 64 -12.86 1.61 1.50
C GLY A 64 -12.41 2.39 2.73
N LYS A 65 -11.23 2.11 3.27
CA LYS A 65 -10.68 2.86 4.39
C LYS A 65 -10.04 4.15 3.92
N ASP A 66 -10.57 5.28 4.36
CA ASP A 66 -10.04 6.61 4.05
C ASP A 66 -8.89 6.96 4.98
N VAL A 67 -7.79 7.45 4.42
CA VAL A 67 -6.62 7.96 5.14
C VAL A 67 -6.24 9.32 4.57
N GLY A 68 -6.13 10.31 5.42
CA GLY A 68 -5.78 11.68 5.09
C GLY A 68 -6.79 12.67 5.66
N ASP A 69 -6.36 13.90 5.81
CA ASP A 69 -7.18 15.02 6.26
C ASP A 69 -6.53 16.33 5.78
N GLY A 70 -6.64 16.60 4.48
CA GLY A 70 -6.07 17.80 3.88
C GLY A 70 -4.54 17.86 4.05
N ALA A 71 -4.04 19.00 4.47
CA ALA A 71 -2.61 19.31 4.61
C ALA A 71 -1.97 18.71 5.89
N LYS A 72 -2.36 17.53 6.28
CA LYS A 72 -1.84 16.86 7.47
C LYS A 72 -1.05 15.60 7.11
N THR A 73 -0.21 15.17 8.05
CA THR A 73 0.41 13.84 8.01
C THR A 73 -0.41 12.90 8.88
N ILE A 74 -0.90 11.83 8.27
CA ILE A 74 -1.70 10.81 8.95
C ILE A 74 -1.00 9.46 8.80
N ASP A 75 -0.74 8.82 9.93
CA ASP A 75 -0.25 7.44 9.98
C ASP A 75 -1.41 6.51 10.31
N ASP A 76 -1.57 5.44 9.54
CA ASP A 76 -2.59 4.44 9.77
C ASP A 76 -2.02 3.02 9.67
N GLY A 77 -2.36 2.18 10.63
CA GLY A 77 -1.91 0.78 10.67
C GLY A 77 -0.40 0.58 10.80
N ILE A 78 0.34 1.58 11.23
CA ILE A 78 1.80 1.49 11.38
C ILE A 78 2.16 0.36 12.36
N SER A 79 3.13 -0.44 11.96
CA SER A 79 3.61 -1.61 12.73
C SER A 79 2.63 -2.78 12.83
N THR A 80 1.56 -2.80 12.05
CA THR A 80 0.62 -3.93 11.93
C THR A 80 0.94 -4.82 10.74
N ASN A 81 0.42 -6.07 10.74
CA ASN A 81 0.55 -7.00 9.62
C ASN A 81 -0.48 -6.70 8.53
N THR A 82 -0.52 -5.47 8.04
CA THR A 82 -1.52 -5.01 7.08
C THR A 82 -0.89 -4.61 5.75
N ILE A 83 -1.67 -4.81 4.70
CA ILE A 83 -1.34 -4.46 3.33
C ILE A 83 -2.39 -3.47 2.87
N TYR A 84 -1.96 -2.26 2.52
CA TYR A 84 -2.83 -1.19 2.07
C TYR A 84 -2.74 -1.05 0.56
N ILE A 85 -3.86 -1.27 -0.13
CA ILE A 85 -3.98 -1.13 -1.59
C ILE A 85 -4.76 0.16 -1.87
N PRO A 86 -4.15 1.20 -2.40
CA PRO A 86 -4.88 2.42 -2.76
C PRO A 86 -5.80 2.14 -3.95
N VAL A 87 -7.05 2.56 -3.85
CA VAL A 87 -8.08 2.31 -4.88
C VAL A 87 -8.71 3.57 -5.42
N SER A 88 -8.73 4.64 -4.64
CA SER A 88 -9.19 5.96 -5.08
C SER A 88 -8.60 7.07 -4.23
N CYS A 89 -8.74 8.30 -4.70
CA CYS A 89 -8.40 9.49 -3.93
C CYS A 89 -9.47 10.55 -4.15
N TYR A 90 -9.63 11.41 -3.17
CA TYR A 90 -10.51 12.59 -3.26
C TYR A 90 -9.73 13.82 -2.88
N ASP A 91 -9.95 14.90 -3.63
CA ASP A 91 -9.42 16.21 -3.34
C ASP A 91 -10.48 17.28 -3.62
N ASP A 92 -10.47 18.31 -2.83
CA ASP A 92 -11.35 19.48 -2.94
C ASP A 92 -10.75 20.58 -3.84
N GLY A 93 -9.58 20.38 -4.40
CA GLY A 93 -9.02 21.17 -5.48
C GLY A 93 -7.63 21.76 -5.28
N ASP A 94 -7.00 21.70 -4.12
CA ASP A 94 -5.69 22.32 -3.91
C ASP A 94 -4.69 21.50 -3.11
N THR A 95 -4.96 20.22 -2.86
CA THR A 95 -4.07 19.36 -2.08
C THR A 95 -3.33 18.36 -2.95
N ASP A 96 -2.01 18.35 -2.84
CA ASP A 96 -1.19 17.26 -3.36
C ASP A 96 -0.98 16.23 -2.26
N PHE A 97 -1.12 14.94 -2.59
CA PHE A 97 -0.98 13.85 -1.64
C PHE A 97 0.21 12.98 -1.98
N ASN A 98 0.90 12.51 -0.95
CA ASN A 98 1.88 11.45 -1.07
C ASN A 98 1.58 10.36 -0.05
N ALA A 99 1.74 9.12 -0.47
CA ALA A 99 1.63 7.97 0.41
C ALA A 99 2.96 7.23 0.49
N TYR A 100 3.29 6.77 1.68
CA TYR A 100 4.54 6.08 2.00
C TYR A 100 4.24 4.76 2.68
N SER A 101 5.05 3.74 2.40
CA SER A 101 4.96 2.47 3.12
C SER A 101 5.16 2.67 4.62
N GLY A 102 4.35 2.01 5.43
CA GLY A 102 4.42 2.11 6.88
C GLY A 102 5.68 1.51 7.50
N ILE A 103 6.42 0.70 6.74
CA ILE A 103 7.64 0.05 7.25
C ILE A 103 8.74 1.04 7.62
N ASP A 104 8.87 2.12 6.89
CA ASP A 104 9.89 3.15 7.13
C ASP A 104 9.33 4.57 7.03
N GLN A 105 8.08 4.72 6.58
CA GLN A 105 7.38 6.00 6.42
C GLN A 105 8.10 6.97 5.46
N THR A 106 8.98 6.46 4.62
CA THR A 106 9.79 7.25 3.67
C THR A 106 9.78 6.68 2.25
N THR A 107 9.50 5.38 2.08
CA THR A 107 9.40 4.77 0.75
C THR A 107 8.07 5.18 0.12
N ASN A 108 8.13 6.10 -0.85
CA ASN A 108 6.95 6.59 -1.56
C ASN A 108 6.32 5.47 -2.40
N ILE A 109 5.02 5.32 -2.29
CA ILE A 109 4.24 4.34 -3.06
C ILE A 109 3.25 4.99 -4.02
N LEU A 110 2.89 6.24 -3.78
CA LEU A 110 1.91 6.96 -4.57
C LEU A 110 2.12 8.46 -4.41
N SER A 111 2.06 9.19 -5.53
CA SER A 111 1.98 10.65 -5.55
C SER A 111 0.76 11.05 -6.35
N VAL A 112 -0.11 11.85 -5.76
CA VAL A 112 -1.34 12.34 -6.36
C VAL A 112 -1.24 13.85 -6.47
N THR A 113 -1.29 14.35 -7.70
CA THR A 113 -1.37 15.79 -7.95
C THR A 113 -2.80 16.25 -7.67
N ARG A 114 -2.93 17.45 -7.14
CA ARG A 114 -4.22 18.06 -6.86
C ARG A 114 -5.18 17.98 -8.05
N HIS A 115 -6.43 17.71 -7.73
CA HIS A 115 -7.55 17.67 -8.69
C HIS A 115 -8.84 18.01 -7.92
N SER A 116 -9.94 18.11 -8.61
CA SER A 116 -11.25 18.33 -7.98
C SER A 116 -12.10 17.06 -8.11
N GLY A 117 -12.57 16.55 -6.98
CA GLY A 117 -13.44 15.37 -6.92
C GLY A 117 -12.69 14.08 -6.69
N THR A 118 -13.30 12.96 -7.07
CA THR A 118 -12.78 11.61 -6.88
C THR A 118 -12.08 11.11 -8.13
N ALA A 119 -10.93 10.48 -7.97
CA ALA A 119 -10.20 9.80 -9.04
C ALA A 119 -9.83 8.38 -8.63
N SER A 120 -9.80 7.46 -9.60
CA SER A 120 -9.32 6.09 -9.38
C SER A 120 -7.82 6.03 -9.24
N VAL A 121 -7.32 5.15 -8.38
CA VAL A 121 -5.91 4.86 -8.20
C VAL A 121 -5.65 3.39 -8.57
N THR A 122 -4.69 3.17 -9.46
CA THR A 122 -4.38 1.84 -9.99
C THR A 122 -2.94 1.40 -9.71
N THR A 123 -2.18 2.18 -8.95
CA THR A 123 -0.77 1.93 -8.65
C THR A 123 -0.50 1.94 -7.15
N GLY A 124 0.61 1.37 -6.76
CA GLY A 124 1.10 1.40 -5.40
C GLY A 124 0.54 0.31 -4.49
N VAL A 125 1.33 -0.02 -3.50
CA VAL A 125 0.99 -0.88 -2.36
C VAL A 125 1.81 -0.41 -1.17
N ALA A 126 1.18 -0.26 -0.02
CA ALA A 126 1.89 -0.03 1.24
C ALA A 126 1.85 -1.30 2.10
N LEU A 127 2.96 -1.60 2.72
CA LEU A 127 3.11 -2.74 3.61
C LEU A 127 3.37 -2.24 5.03
N ARG A 128 2.76 -2.92 6.00
CA ARG A 128 2.88 -2.61 7.44
C ARG A 128 2.33 -1.23 7.78
N GLY A 129 1.16 -0.92 7.24
CA GLY A 129 0.54 0.39 7.39
C GLY A 129 0.98 1.39 6.33
N VAL A 130 0.50 2.59 6.44
CA VAL A 130 0.71 3.68 5.48
C VAL A 130 0.86 5.01 6.20
N ARG A 131 1.72 5.89 5.65
CA ARG A 131 1.72 7.33 5.96
C ARG A 131 1.20 8.08 4.76
N VAL A 132 0.20 8.93 4.96
CA VAL A 132 -0.30 9.86 3.95
C VAL A 132 0.04 11.27 4.38
N THR A 133 0.66 12.03 3.48
CA THR A 133 0.93 13.47 3.68
C THR A 133 0.18 14.26 2.63
N GLY A 134 -0.35 15.41 3.01
CA GLY A 134 -0.98 16.35 2.09
C GLY A 134 -0.35 17.74 2.19
N THR A 135 -0.37 18.49 1.10
CA THR A 135 0.02 19.90 1.02
C THR A 135 -1.11 20.68 0.39
N GLY A 136 -1.45 21.81 0.97
CA GLY A 136 -2.60 22.61 0.54
C GLY A 136 -3.56 22.87 1.68
N SER A 137 -4.68 23.51 1.42
CA SER A 137 -5.68 23.89 2.44
C SER A 137 -6.98 23.10 2.36
N SER A 138 -7.19 22.34 1.29
CA SER A 138 -8.43 21.59 1.06
C SER A 138 -8.49 20.28 1.81
N VAL A 139 -9.71 19.77 1.92
CA VAL A 139 -9.96 18.40 2.40
C VAL A 139 -9.55 17.40 1.33
N GLY A 140 -8.86 16.35 1.73
CA GLY A 140 -8.51 15.30 0.80
C GLY A 140 -8.07 14.03 1.53
N ARG A 141 -8.15 12.91 0.79
CA ARG A 141 -7.84 11.59 1.32
C ARG A 141 -7.49 10.61 0.22
N ILE A 142 -6.81 9.56 0.59
CA ILE A 142 -6.64 8.36 -0.23
C ILE A 142 -7.46 7.24 0.39
N THR A 143 -8.23 6.54 -0.43
CA THR A 143 -9.05 5.40 0.01
C THR A 143 -8.31 4.11 -0.30
N PHE A 144 -8.21 3.24 0.69
CA PHE A 144 -7.51 1.96 0.62
C PHE A 144 -8.44 0.79 0.84
N ASP A 145 -8.18 -0.32 0.16
CA ASP A 145 -8.56 -1.64 0.61
C ASP A 145 -7.44 -2.17 1.50
N VAL A 146 -7.79 -2.63 2.70
CA VAL A 146 -6.81 -3.08 3.70
C VAL A 146 -6.97 -4.57 3.92
N TYR A 147 -5.87 -5.30 3.79
CA TYR A 147 -5.82 -6.75 3.97
C TYR A 147 -4.95 -7.10 5.16
N THR A 148 -5.44 -8.03 5.99
CA THR A 148 -4.70 -8.56 7.14
C THR A 148 -4.55 -10.06 6.98
N ALA A 149 -3.33 -10.58 7.09
CA ALA A 149 -3.07 -12.01 7.05
C ALA A 149 -3.64 -12.70 8.30
N LYS A 150 -4.34 -13.83 8.09
CA LYS A 150 -4.89 -14.67 9.16
C LYS A 150 -3.85 -15.60 9.75
#